data_1818faa02c01873d17ad2071c64d1d2d
#
_entry.id   1818faa02c01873d17ad2071c64d1d2d
#
_cell.length_a   1.000
_cell.length_b   1.000
_cell.length_c   1.000
_cell.angle_alpha   90.00
_cell.angle_beta   90.00
_cell.angle_gamma   90.00
#
_symmetry.space_group_name_H-M   'P 1'
#
loop_
_entity.id
_entity.type
_entity.pdbx_description
1 polymer ?
#
loop_
_entity_poly.entity_id
_entity_poly.type
_entity_poly.pdbx_seq_one_letter_code
_entity_poly.pdbx_strand_id
1 'polypeptide(L)'
;MTIIRAMQQKDIEGVMAIEEVVCDFPWTYSIFSDCMKVGYSCWVLEDQEEIVGYGLLSVAANEGHILNLCIKPERQRQGLGRHMMQHLIEQAKKLEAQSVYLEVRVSNHGAFDLYQKLGFSVIGHRKDYYPHIDGREDALVLELIFN
;
A
#
# COMPACT_ATOMS: atom_id res chain seq x y z
N MET A 1 -1.13 -5.63 21.04
CA MET A 1 -1.97 -4.55 20.46
C MET A 1 -1.25 -3.92 19.27
N THR A 2 -1.92 -3.81 18.15
CA THR A 2 -1.36 -3.15 16.97
C THR A 2 -1.72 -1.67 16.96
N ILE A 3 -0.76 -0.84 16.57
CA ILE A 3 -0.98 0.60 16.38
C ILE A 3 -0.45 1.01 15.01
N ILE A 4 -1.10 2.02 14.41
CA ILE A 4 -0.61 2.65 13.19
C ILE A 4 0.00 3.99 13.59
N ARG A 5 1.21 4.23 13.15
CA ARG A 5 1.92 5.49 13.40
C ARG A 5 2.69 5.93 12.17
N ALA A 6 3.09 7.20 12.16
CA ALA A 6 3.88 7.74 11.04
C ALA A 6 5.22 6.99 10.94
N MET A 7 5.60 6.69 9.70
CA MET A 7 6.89 6.05 9.40
C MET A 7 8.02 7.04 9.67
N GLN A 8 9.08 6.56 10.28
CA GLN A 8 10.31 7.33 10.51
C GLN A 8 11.45 6.70 9.73
N GLN A 9 12.52 7.45 9.54
CA GLN A 9 13.69 6.97 8.81
C GLN A 9 14.21 5.65 9.40
N LYS A 10 14.23 5.53 10.72
CA LYS A 10 14.70 4.33 11.43
C LYS A 10 13.83 3.09 11.15
N ASP A 11 12.62 3.28 10.63
CA ASP A 11 11.71 2.17 10.36
C ASP A 11 11.96 1.49 9.01
N ILE A 12 12.70 2.14 8.12
CA ILE A 12 12.87 1.66 6.74
C ILE A 12 13.50 0.27 6.70
N GLU A 13 14.46 -0.03 7.57
CA GLU A 13 15.08 -1.36 7.61
C GLU A 13 14.04 -2.44 7.93
N GLY A 14 13.16 -2.19 8.90
CA GLY A 14 12.09 -3.13 9.25
C GLY A 14 11.05 -3.27 8.13
N VAL A 15 10.73 -2.16 7.47
CA VAL A 15 9.82 -2.16 6.30
C VAL A 15 10.44 -2.98 5.17
N MET A 16 11.72 -2.78 4.88
CA MET A 16 12.41 -3.52 3.82
C MET A 16 12.50 -5.01 4.10
N ALA A 17 12.65 -5.40 5.37
CA ALA A 17 12.67 -6.81 5.73
C ALA A 17 11.36 -7.51 5.32
N ILE A 18 10.23 -6.80 5.40
CA ILE A 18 8.94 -7.31 4.93
C ILE A 18 8.86 -7.27 3.40
N GLU A 19 9.23 -6.15 2.82
CA GLU A 19 9.17 -5.94 1.37
C GLU A 19 9.97 -7.00 0.61
N GLU A 20 11.19 -7.29 1.07
CA GLU A 20 12.08 -8.25 0.44
C GLU A 20 11.55 -9.68 0.50
N VAL A 21 10.81 -10.03 1.56
CA VAL A 21 10.23 -11.37 1.70
C VAL A 21 8.98 -11.52 0.82
N VAL A 22 8.16 -10.47 0.75
CA VAL A 22 6.85 -10.55 0.08
C VAL A 22 6.94 -10.28 -1.42
N CYS A 23 7.86 -9.42 -1.84
CA CYS A 23 7.94 -8.96 -3.24
C CYS A 23 9.14 -9.58 -3.96
N ASP A 24 8.91 -10.13 -5.16
CA ASP A 24 9.99 -10.64 -6.01
C ASP A 24 10.88 -9.50 -6.55
N PHE A 25 10.30 -8.31 -6.69
CA PHE A 25 10.99 -7.12 -7.18
C PHE A 25 10.77 -5.99 -6.17
N PRO A 26 11.45 -6.07 -5.01
CA PRO A 26 11.17 -5.15 -3.91
C PRO A 26 11.65 -3.72 -4.20
N TRP A 27 10.96 -2.75 -3.58
CA TRP A 27 11.48 -1.39 -3.52
C TRP A 27 12.80 -1.38 -2.76
N THR A 28 13.65 -0.42 -3.08
CA THR A 28 14.92 -0.23 -2.39
C THR A 28 14.75 0.72 -1.21
N TYR A 29 15.78 0.76 -0.35
CA TYR A 29 15.84 1.74 0.74
C TYR A 29 15.65 3.17 0.20
N SER A 30 16.33 3.49 -0.92
CA SER A 30 16.26 4.83 -1.52
C SER A 30 14.83 5.19 -1.93
N ILE A 31 14.05 4.24 -2.46
CA ILE A 31 12.68 4.52 -2.87
C ILE A 31 11.83 4.89 -1.65
N PHE A 32 11.92 4.11 -0.56
CA PHE A 32 11.19 4.43 0.67
C PHE A 32 11.64 5.77 1.26
N SER A 33 12.94 6.01 1.31
CA SER A 33 13.49 7.25 1.82
C SER A 33 13.02 8.46 1.00
N ASP A 34 13.00 8.34 -0.32
CA ASP A 34 12.56 9.40 -1.22
C ASP A 34 11.07 9.71 -1.01
N CYS A 35 10.22 8.68 -0.82
CA CYS A 35 8.81 8.90 -0.53
C CYS A 35 8.63 9.75 0.73
N MET A 36 9.43 9.49 1.75
CA MET A 36 9.37 10.26 3.00
C MET A 36 9.86 11.70 2.78
N LYS A 37 10.94 11.87 2.03
CA LYS A 37 11.54 13.20 1.77
C LYS A 37 10.62 14.10 0.97
N VAL A 38 9.88 13.56 -0.01
CA VAL A 38 8.93 14.36 -0.79
C VAL A 38 7.65 14.64 -0.02
N GLY A 39 7.47 14.04 1.16
CA GLY A 39 6.33 14.33 2.03
C GLY A 39 5.09 13.49 1.77
N TYR A 40 5.23 12.33 1.17
CA TYR A 40 4.11 11.41 1.03
C TYR A 40 3.65 10.92 2.41
N SER A 41 2.40 10.46 2.48
CA SER A 41 1.80 9.96 3.71
C SER A 41 2.27 8.51 3.93
N CYS A 42 3.23 8.32 4.81
CA CYS A 42 3.90 7.04 5.01
C CYS A 42 3.66 6.55 6.44
N TRP A 43 3.19 5.30 6.57
CA TRP A 43 2.71 4.75 7.83
C TRP A 43 3.26 3.35 8.07
N VAL A 44 3.46 3.02 9.34
CA VAL A 44 3.80 1.65 9.76
C VAL A 44 2.76 1.13 10.73
N LEU A 45 2.57 -0.17 10.70
CA LEU A 45 1.74 -0.91 11.65
C LEU A 45 2.70 -1.63 12.59
N GLU A 46 2.57 -1.35 13.88
CA GLU A 46 3.50 -1.84 14.90
C GLU A 46 2.75 -2.65 15.93
N ASP A 47 3.35 -3.73 16.36
CA ASP A 47 2.84 -4.57 17.44
C ASP A 47 4.01 -4.96 18.34
N GLN A 48 3.93 -4.56 19.63
CA GLN A 48 4.98 -4.84 20.61
C GLN A 48 6.38 -4.43 20.12
N GLU A 49 6.45 -3.20 19.58
CA GLU A 49 7.68 -2.59 19.07
C GLU A 49 8.25 -3.26 17.82
N GLU A 50 7.50 -4.17 17.20
CA GLU A 50 7.87 -4.81 15.95
C GLU A 50 7.02 -4.26 14.80
N ILE A 51 7.64 -3.93 13.67
CA ILE A 51 6.91 -3.52 12.48
C ILE A 51 6.33 -4.76 11.81
N VAL A 52 5.02 -4.77 11.62
CA VAL A 52 4.30 -5.91 11.04
C VAL A 52 3.61 -5.55 9.72
N GLY A 53 3.63 -4.28 9.35
CA GLY A 53 3.06 -3.83 8.08
C GLY A 53 3.37 -2.37 7.80
N TYR A 54 3.01 -1.93 6.61
CA TYR A 54 3.22 -0.53 6.20
C TYR A 54 2.29 -0.18 5.07
N GLY A 55 2.09 1.13 4.88
CA GLY A 55 1.29 1.66 3.78
C GLY A 55 1.74 3.07 3.43
N LEU A 56 1.77 3.38 2.15
CA LEU A 56 2.20 4.68 1.62
C LEU A 56 1.16 5.22 0.66
N LEU A 57 0.90 6.52 0.79
CA LEU A 57 -0.13 7.23 0.03
C LEU A 57 0.44 8.56 -0.47
N SER A 58 0.20 8.89 -1.72
CA SER A 58 0.41 10.25 -2.22
C SER A 58 -0.93 10.88 -2.55
N VAL A 59 -1.03 12.20 -2.40
CA VAL A 59 -2.23 12.95 -2.79
C VAL A 59 -1.80 14.13 -3.65
N ALA A 60 -2.37 14.23 -4.85
CA ALA A 60 -2.12 15.32 -5.75
C ALA A 60 -3.38 15.56 -6.59
N ALA A 61 -3.68 16.83 -6.87
CA ALA A 61 -4.84 17.20 -7.70
C ALA A 61 -6.14 16.59 -7.21
N ASN A 62 -6.34 16.55 -5.89
CA ASN A 62 -7.52 16.00 -5.20
C ASN A 62 -7.70 14.49 -5.38
N GLU A 63 -6.62 13.79 -5.74
CA GLU A 63 -6.67 12.35 -5.96
C GLU A 63 -5.58 11.66 -5.14
N GLY A 64 -5.97 10.63 -4.39
CA GLY A 64 -5.03 9.80 -3.64
C GLY A 64 -4.55 8.63 -4.47
N HIS A 65 -3.29 8.25 -4.29
CA HIS A 65 -2.71 7.06 -4.91
C HIS A 65 -2.05 6.22 -3.83
N ILE A 66 -2.55 5.01 -3.63
CA ILE A 66 -1.93 4.04 -2.73
C ILE A 66 -0.71 3.48 -3.45
N LEU A 67 0.47 3.81 -2.95
CA LEU A 67 1.73 3.47 -3.62
C LEU A 67 2.23 2.08 -3.26
N ASN A 68 2.03 1.68 -2.02
CA ASN A 68 2.48 0.39 -1.53
C ASN A 68 1.73 0.07 -0.23
N LEU A 69 1.39 -1.18 -0.03
CA LEU A 69 0.77 -1.67 1.21
C LEU A 69 1.14 -3.13 1.38
N CYS A 70 1.65 -3.48 2.54
CA CYS A 70 2.03 -4.85 2.79
C CYS A 70 1.91 -5.20 4.27
N ILE A 71 1.55 -6.44 4.54
CA ILE A 71 1.51 -7.01 5.88
C ILE A 71 2.48 -8.19 5.92
N LYS A 72 3.25 -8.28 6.99
CA LYS A 72 4.18 -9.38 7.23
C LYS A 72 3.47 -10.72 7.06
N PRO A 73 4.07 -11.71 6.34
CA PRO A 73 3.36 -12.95 6.03
C PRO A 73 2.75 -13.65 7.24
N GLU A 74 3.45 -13.69 8.37
CA GLU A 74 2.98 -14.37 9.59
C GLU A 74 1.79 -13.66 10.23
N ARG A 75 1.52 -12.42 9.83
CA ARG A 75 0.46 -11.61 10.40
C ARG A 75 -0.68 -11.36 9.41
N GLN A 76 -0.66 -11.98 8.24
CA GLN A 76 -1.72 -11.85 7.25
C GLN A 76 -2.98 -12.60 7.71
N ARG A 77 -4.12 -12.27 7.08
CA ARG A 77 -5.44 -12.86 7.36
C ARG A 77 -5.93 -12.61 8.79
N GLN A 78 -5.50 -11.49 9.39
CA GLN A 78 -5.93 -11.04 10.72
C GLN A 78 -6.66 -9.70 10.64
N GLY A 79 -6.99 -9.23 9.44
CA GLY A 79 -7.65 -7.96 9.25
C GLY A 79 -6.71 -6.75 9.28
N LEU A 80 -5.41 -6.95 9.33
CA LEU A 80 -4.43 -5.84 9.42
C LEU A 80 -4.32 -5.05 8.12
N GLY A 81 -4.40 -5.72 6.96
CA GLY A 81 -4.40 -5.06 5.65
C GLY A 81 -5.61 -4.15 5.51
N ARG A 82 -6.78 -4.63 5.91
CA ARG A 82 -8.00 -3.83 5.92
C ARG A 82 -7.86 -2.63 6.86
N HIS A 83 -7.29 -2.84 8.03
CA HIS A 83 -7.07 -1.78 9.02
C HIS A 83 -6.17 -0.69 8.45
N MET A 84 -5.05 -1.06 7.82
CA MET A 84 -4.16 -0.09 7.19
C MET A 84 -4.85 0.62 6.02
N MET A 85 -5.59 -0.09 5.17
CA MET A 85 -6.32 0.54 4.06
C MET A 85 -7.33 1.56 4.56
N GLN A 86 -8.07 1.24 5.60
CA GLN A 86 -9.02 2.18 6.20
C GLN A 86 -8.31 3.43 6.71
N HIS A 87 -7.13 3.25 7.31
CA HIS A 87 -6.32 4.38 7.77
C HIS A 87 -5.86 5.26 6.59
N LEU A 88 -5.36 4.65 5.52
CA LEU A 88 -4.91 5.40 4.34
C LEU A 88 -6.08 6.15 3.68
N ILE A 89 -7.26 5.54 3.62
CA ILE A 89 -8.46 6.19 3.11
C ILE A 89 -8.80 7.43 3.96
N GLU A 90 -8.74 7.30 5.28
CA GLU A 90 -8.98 8.44 6.17
C GLU A 90 -7.93 9.53 5.99
N GLN A 91 -6.66 9.16 5.78
CA GLN A 91 -5.61 10.15 5.52
C GLN A 91 -5.83 10.85 4.18
N ALA A 92 -6.27 10.13 3.15
CA ALA A 92 -6.59 10.72 1.86
C ALA A 92 -7.71 11.77 2.01
N LYS A 93 -8.74 11.46 2.78
CA LYS A 93 -9.83 12.40 3.06
C LYS A 93 -9.34 13.64 3.80
N LYS A 94 -8.47 13.47 4.79
CA LYS A 94 -7.87 14.60 5.53
C LYS A 94 -7.03 15.50 4.63
N LEU A 95 -6.44 14.95 3.58
CA LEU A 95 -5.67 15.70 2.59
C LEU A 95 -6.53 16.20 1.44
N GLU A 96 -7.86 16.15 1.61
CA GLU A 96 -8.85 16.69 0.68
C GLU A 96 -8.94 15.94 -0.65
N ALA A 97 -8.52 14.68 -0.68
CA ALA A 97 -8.73 13.85 -1.85
C ALA A 97 -10.23 13.56 -2.03
N GLN A 98 -10.66 13.50 -3.28
CA GLN A 98 -12.05 13.17 -3.63
C GLN A 98 -12.18 11.70 -3.99
N SER A 99 -11.07 11.04 -4.25
CA SER A 99 -11.02 9.62 -4.57
C SER A 99 -9.62 9.09 -4.24
N VAL A 100 -9.52 7.77 -4.23
CA VAL A 100 -8.22 7.10 -4.09
C VAL A 100 -8.17 5.95 -5.08
N TYR A 101 -7.02 5.76 -5.72
CA TYR A 101 -6.83 4.65 -6.66
C TYR A 101 -5.55 3.88 -6.33
N LEU A 102 -5.47 2.69 -6.88
CA LEU A 102 -4.31 1.81 -6.73
C LEU A 102 -4.20 0.89 -7.94
N GLU A 103 -3.00 0.32 -8.12
CA GLU A 103 -2.77 -0.77 -9.05
C GLU A 103 -2.57 -2.06 -8.27
N VAL A 104 -3.07 -3.17 -8.81
CA VAL A 104 -2.89 -4.49 -8.21
C VAL A 104 -2.57 -5.49 -9.31
N ARG A 105 -1.63 -6.42 -9.04
CA ARG A 105 -1.31 -7.49 -9.99
C ARG A 105 -2.56 -8.32 -10.25
N VAL A 106 -2.79 -8.70 -11.50
CA VAL A 106 -3.95 -9.53 -11.86
C VAL A 106 -3.92 -10.87 -11.12
N SER A 107 -2.74 -11.35 -10.75
CA SER A 107 -2.59 -12.61 -10.01
C SER A 107 -2.85 -12.48 -8.50
N ASN A 108 -2.91 -11.26 -7.96
CA ASN A 108 -3.07 -11.04 -6.53
C ASN A 108 -4.55 -11.03 -6.14
N HIS A 109 -5.17 -12.20 -6.13
CA HIS A 109 -6.61 -12.35 -5.89
C HIS A 109 -7.01 -11.95 -4.47
N GLY A 110 -6.15 -12.21 -3.49
CA GLY A 110 -6.44 -11.86 -2.09
C GLY A 110 -6.55 -10.35 -1.89
N ALA A 111 -5.61 -9.60 -2.45
CA ALA A 111 -5.64 -8.13 -2.39
C ALA A 111 -6.86 -7.59 -3.16
N PHE A 112 -7.12 -8.12 -4.34
CA PHE A 112 -8.26 -7.71 -5.16
C PHE A 112 -9.57 -7.87 -4.38
N ASP A 113 -9.77 -9.02 -3.74
CA ASP A 113 -10.98 -9.29 -2.95
C ASP A 113 -11.11 -8.29 -1.79
N LEU A 114 -10.01 -7.98 -1.11
CA LEU A 114 -10.02 -6.99 -0.03
C LEU A 114 -10.47 -5.63 -0.54
N TYR A 115 -9.90 -5.18 -1.66
CA TYR A 115 -10.22 -3.86 -2.21
C TYR A 115 -11.68 -3.79 -2.67
N GLN A 116 -12.20 -4.84 -3.29
CA GLN A 116 -13.61 -4.88 -3.68
C GLN A 116 -14.53 -4.78 -2.45
N LYS A 117 -14.20 -5.49 -1.38
CA LYS A 117 -14.98 -5.44 -0.14
C LYS A 117 -14.97 -4.04 0.50
N LEU A 118 -13.92 -3.27 0.26
CA LEU A 118 -13.82 -1.89 0.74
C LEU A 118 -14.55 -0.90 -0.16
N GLY A 119 -15.09 -1.35 -1.30
CA GLY A 119 -15.85 -0.52 -2.21
C GLY A 119 -15.12 -0.05 -3.45
N PHE A 120 -13.89 -0.53 -3.66
CA PHE A 120 -13.13 -0.18 -4.87
C PHE A 120 -13.75 -0.86 -6.10
N SER A 121 -13.72 -0.15 -7.23
CA SER A 121 -14.18 -0.65 -8.52
C SER A 121 -13.04 -0.64 -9.53
N VAL A 122 -13.02 -1.60 -10.44
CA VAL A 122 -12.05 -1.63 -11.53
C VAL A 122 -12.36 -0.50 -12.51
N ILE A 123 -11.39 0.36 -12.76
CA ILE A 123 -11.54 1.47 -13.71
C ILE A 123 -10.59 1.36 -14.89
N GLY A 124 -9.63 0.44 -14.85
CA GLY A 124 -8.68 0.33 -15.93
C GLY A 124 -7.83 -0.92 -15.83
N HIS A 125 -6.99 -1.07 -16.82
CA HIS A 125 -6.10 -2.21 -16.98
C HIS A 125 -4.80 -1.68 -17.59
N ARG A 126 -3.67 -2.00 -16.96
CA ARG A 126 -2.33 -1.62 -17.46
C ARG A 126 -1.60 -2.86 -17.91
N LYS A 127 -1.39 -2.97 -19.20
CA LYS A 127 -0.70 -4.12 -19.76
C LYS A 127 0.79 -4.04 -19.42
N ASP A 128 1.38 -5.20 -19.06
CA ASP A 128 2.81 -5.34 -18.80
C ASP A 128 3.34 -4.32 -17.78
N TYR A 129 2.55 -4.01 -16.76
CA TYR A 129 2.87 -2.95 -15.80
C TYR A 129 3.94 -3.37 -14.78
N TYR A 130 3.84 -4.60 -14.25
CA TYR A 130 4.75 -5.09 -13.22
C TYR A 130 5.83 -5.99 -13.80
N PRO A 131 7.05 -5.96 -13.26
CA PRO A 131 8.02 -7.02 -13.55
C PRO A 131 7.52 -8.36 -12.99
N HIS A 132 7.82 -9.42 -13.70
CA HIS A 132 7.42 -10.77 -13.35
C HIS A 132 8.54 -11.74 -13.74
N ILE A 133 8.64 -12.87 -13.03
CA ILE A 133 9.70 -13.86 -13.28
C ILE A 133 9.67 -14.38 -14.73
N ASP A 134 8.49 -14.42 -15.34
CA ASP A 134 8.30 -14.85 -16.73
C ASP A 134 8.18 -13.68 -17.71
N GLY A 135 8.67 -12.49 -17.33
CA GLY A 135 8.64 -11.28 -18.16
C GLY A 135 7.92 -10.13 -17.49
N ARG A 136 6.64 -9.93 -17.83
CA ARG A 136 5.82 -8.83 -17.27
C ARG A 136 4.45 -9.35 -16.92
N GLU A 137 3.83 -8.67 -15.98
CA GLU A 137 2.46 -8.98 -15.54
C GLU A 137 1.59 -7.73 -15.60
N ASP A 138 0.33 -7.92 -16.00
CA ASP A 138 -0.62 -6.83 -16.08
C ASP A 138 -1.09 -6.39 -14.68
N ALA A 139 -1.57 -5.15 -14.62
CA ALA A 139 -2.20 -4.59 -13.42
C ALA A 139 -3.64 -4.23 -13.71
N LEU A 140 -4.49 -4.37 -12.69
CA LEU A 140 -5.81 -3.75 -12.67
C LEU A 140 -5.68 -2.43 -11.92
N VAL A 141 -6.38 -1.40 -12.38
CA VAL A 141 -6.48 -0.13 -11.69
C VAL A 141 -7.84 -0.06 -11.02
N LEU A 142 -7.83 0.15 -9.71
CA LEU A 142 -9.05 0.22 -8.91
C LEU A 142 -9.18 1.60 -8.28
N GLU A 143 -10.42 2.05 -8.13
CA GLU A 143 -10.69 3.37 -7.56
C GLU A 143 -11.84 3.30 -6.57
N LEU A 144 -11.72 4.09 -5.50
CA LEU A 144 -12.80 4.35 -4.55
C LEU A 144 -13.08 5.85 -4.57
N ILE A 145 -14.30 6.22 -4.95
CA ILE A 145 -14.72 7.62 -4.98
C ILE A 145 -15.41 7.92 -3.66
N PHE A 146 -15.03 9.04 -3.04
CA PHE A 146 -15.65 9.48 -1.78
C PHE A 146 -16.91 10.29 -2.08
N ASN A 147 -17.93 10.03 -1.31
CA ASN A 147 -19.21 10.76 -1.44
C ASN A 147 -19.39 11.74 -0.30
#